data_1c30fac39a4ba6f17c837ebe519881ee
#
_entry.id   1c30fac39a4ba6f17c837ebe519881ee
#
_cell.length_a   1.000
_cell.length_b   1.000
_cell.length_c   1.000
_cell.angle_alpha   90.00
_cell.angle_beta   90.00
_cell.angle_gamma   90.00
#
_symmetry.space_group_name_H-M   'P 1'
#
loop_
_entity.id
_entity.type
_entity.pdbx_description
1 polymer ?
#
loop_
_entity_poly.entity_id
_entity_poly.type
_entity_poly.pdbx_seq_one_letter_code
_entity_poly.pdbx_strand_id
1 'polypeptide(L)'
;MVTAIVLIDVEADRIPEAAQQIADLPGVDQVYSCAGDVDLVAITRVADHEAIAELVPGHISKVPGVLRTVTHIAFREYSQRDEDDAFSIGMQS
;
A
#
# COMPACT_ATOMS: atom_id res chain seq x y z
N MET A 1 -8.88 7.31 -9.07
CA MET A 1 -7.96 6.34 -8.44
C MET A 1 -8.38 6.12 -7.00
N VAL A 2 -8.29 4.90 -6.56
CA VAL A 2 -8.59 4.54 -5.18
C VAL A 2 -7.31 4.12 -4.51
N THR A 3 -7.06 4.67 -3.32
CA THR A 3 -5.89 4.33 -2.51
C THR A 3 -6.34 3.42 -1.37
N ALA A 4 -5.62 2.34 -1.16
CA ALA A 4 -5.83 1.49 -0.01
C ALA A 4 -4.51 1.28 0.73
N ILE A 5 -4.60 1.19 2.04
CA ILE A 5 -3.48 0.92 2.91
C ILE A 5 -3.69 -0.48 3.45
N VAL A 6 -2.79 -1.38 3.13
CA VAL A 6 -2.91 -2.79 3.50
C VAL A 6 -1.88 -3.10 4.57
N LEU A 7 -2.35 -3.52 5.72
CA LEU A 7 -1.52 -3.95 6.84
C LEU A 7 -1.35 -5.45 6.75
N ILE A 8 -0.11 -5.92 6.80
CA ILE A 8 0.20 -7.31 6.46
C ILE A 8 1.07 -7.94 7.54
N ASP A 9 0.62 -9.08 8.04
CA ASP A 9 1.43 -9.91 8.91
C ASP A 9 2.07 -11.02 8.08
N VAL A 10 3.35 -11.25 8.30
CA VAL A 10 4.16 -12.18 7.51
C VAL A 10 4.97 -13.05 8.45
N GLU A 11 5.23 -14.28 8.03
CA GLU A 11 6.17 -15.13 8.76
C GLU A 11 7.52 -14.44 8.88
N ALA A 12 8.11 -14.49 10.07
CA ALA A 12 9.30 -13.73 10.39
C ALA A 12 10.48 -13.99 9.45
N ASP A 13 10.60 -15.24 8.98
CA ASP A 13 11.70 -15.63 8.10
C ASP A 13 11.41 -15.37 6.62
N ARG A 14 10.26 -14.75 6.30
CA ARG A 14 9.85 -14.47 4.92
C ARG A 14 9.65 -12.98 4.64
N ILE A 15 9.99 -12.11 5.59
CA ILE A 15 9.66 -10.69 5.45
C ILE A 15 10.26 -10.05 4.21
N PRO A 16 11.57 -10.17 3.93
CA PRO A 16 12.13 -9.52 2.75
C PRO A 16 11.56 -10.06 1.45
N GLU A 17 11.38 -11.37 1.36
CA GLU A 17 10.88 -12.01 0.15
C GLU A 17 9.43 -11.62 -0.12
N ALA A 18 8.59 -11.67 0.93
CA ALA A 18 7.19 -11.28 0.79
C ALA A 18 7.06 -9.81 0.44
N ALA A 19 7.85 -8.96 1.08
CA ALA A 19 7.83 -7.52 0.81
C ALA A 19 8.15 -7.23 -0.66
N GLN A 20 9.16 -7.89 -1.20
CA GLN A 20 9.55 -7.66 -2.60
C GLN A 20 8.50 -8.20 -3.55
N GLN A 21 7.95 -9.37 -3.30
CA GLN A 21 6.91 -9.94 -4.14
C GLN A 21 5.66 -9.05 -4.16
N ILE A 22 5.28 -8.51 -3.01
CA ILE A 22 4.14 -7.60 -2.93
C ILE A 22 4.45 -6.30 -3.68
N ALA A 23 5.65 -5.77 -3.50
CA ALA A 23 6.05 -4.53 -4.18
C ALA A 23 6.05 -4.65 -5.69
N ASP A 24 6.27 -5.85 -6.21
CA ASP A 24 6.30 -6.10 -7.64
C ASP A 24 4.91 -6.26 -8.26
N LEU A 25 3.86 -6.36 -7.44
CA LEU A 25 2.50 -6.52 -7.97
C LEU A 25 1.99 -5.23 -8.60
N PRO A 26 1.34 -5.32 -9.77
CA PRO A 26 0.68 -4.15 -10.35
C PRO A 26 -0.36 -3.59 -9.39
N GLY A 27 -0.35 -2.26 -9.22
CA GLY A 27 -1.27 -1.59 -8.30
C GLY A 27 -0.68 -1.31 -6.94
N VAL A 28 0.47 -1.90 -6.61
CA VAL A 28 1.18 -1.60 -5.37
C VAL A 28 2.20 -0.50 -5.64
N ASP A 29 2.06 0.62 -4.94
CA ASP A 29 2.97 1.76 -5.08
C ASP A 29 4.24 1.58 -4.25
N GLN A 30 4.05 1.21 -2.99
CA GLN A 30 5.14 1.14 -2.02
C GLN A 30 4.83 0.07 -1.00
N VAL A 31 5.88 -0.54 -0.47
CA VAL A 31 5.78 -1.45 0.66
C VAL A 31 6.82 -1.05 1.68
N TYR A 32 6.39 -0.89 2.92
CA TYR A 32 7.27 -0.58 4.04
C TYR A 32 7.33 -1.75 5.00
N SER A 33 8.50 -2.11 5.46
CA SER A 33 8.61 -3.00 6.60
C SER A 33 8.54 -2.14 7.87
N CYS A 34 7.83 -2.64 8.87
CA CYS A 34 7.49 -1.85 10.06
C CYS A 34 7.87 -2.57 11.31
N ALA A 35 8.19 -1.80 12.35
CA ALA A 35 8.24 -2.30 13.72
C ALA A 35 6.86 -2.08 14.33
N GLY A 36 6.43 -3.01 15.18
CA GLY A 36 5.17 -2.89 15.89
C GLY A 36 4.21 -4.02 15.56
N ASP A 37 2.93 -3.70 15.49
CA ASP A 37 1.86 -4.69 15.40
C ASP A 37 1.80 -5.40 14.05
N VAL A 38 2.27 -4.76 13.00
CA VAL A 38 2.25 -5.35 11.67
C VAL A 38 3.66 -5.38 11.10
N ASP A 39 3.89 -6.32 10.20
CA ASP A 39 5.21 -6.50 9.63
C ASP A 39 5.43 -5.65 8.39
N LEU A 40 4.41 -5.53 7.56
CA LEU A 40 4.48 -4.76 6.33
C LEU A 40 3.26 -3.85 6.20
N VAL A 41 3.48 -2.71 5.53
CA VAL A 41 2.40 -1.82 5.13
C VAL A 41 2.56 -1.57 3.63
N ALA A 42 1.53 -1.91 2.86
CA ALA A 42 1.53 -1.67 1.42
C ALA A 42 0.58 -0.53 1.09
N ILE A 43 1.05 0.41 0.29
CA ILE A 43 0.23 1.48 -0.26
C ILE A 43 -0.14 1.08 -1.67
N THR A 44 -1.43 0.96 -1.94
CA THR A 44 -1.93 0.54 -3.25
C THR A 44 -2.74 1.65 -3.89
N ARG A 45 -2.63 1.77 -5.20
CA ARG A 45 -3.40 2.73 -5.98
C ARG A 45 -3.94 2.02 -7.21
N VAL A 46 -5.24 1.93 -7.29
CA VAL A 46 -5.92 1.19 -8.35
C VAL A 46 -7.11 2.01 -8.87
N ALA A 47 -7.67 1.57 -10.00
CA ALA A 47 -8.71 2.33 -10.69
C ALA A 47 -10.01 2.42 -9.88
N ASP A 48 -10.40 1.35 -9.19
CA ASP A 48 -11.68 1.27 -8.49
C ASP A 48 -11.62 0.28 -7.33
N HIS A 49 -12.72 0.20 -6.58
CA HIS A 49 -12.82 -0.68 -5.43
C HIS A 49 -12.76 -2.16 -5.80
N GLU A 50 -13.28 -2.50 -6.96
CA GLU A 50 -13.25 -3.88 -7.42
C GLU A 50 -11.82 -4.35 -7.66
N ALA A 51 -10.97 -3.47 -8.17
CA ALA A 51 -9.56 -3.77 -8.34
C ALA A 51 -8.86 -4.05 -7.00
N ILE A 52 -9.27 -3.38 -5.93
CA ILE A 52 -8.75 -3.68 -4.59
C ILE A 52 -9.19 -5.06 -4.14
N ALA A 53 -10.46 -5.39 -4.36
CA ALA A 53 -10.99 -6.69 -3.99
C ALA A 53 -10.28 -7.83 -4.75
N GLU A 54 -9.76 -7.56 -5.92
CA GLU A 54 -8.96 -8.52 -6.66
C GLU A 54 -7.51 -8.55 -6.18
N LEU A 55 -6.93 -7.38 -5.97
CA LEU A 55 -5.51 -7.27 -5.61
C LEU A 55 -5.22 -7.91 -4.25
N VAL A 56 -6.00 -7.61 -3.23
CA VAL A 56 -5.70 -8.07 -1.88
C VAL A 56 -5.95 -9.57 -1.72
N PRO A 57 -7.19 -10.09 -1.86
CA PRO A 57 -7.39 -11.53 -1.69
C PRO A 57 -6.85 -12.35 -2.87
N GLY A 58 -6.78 -11.77 -4.05
CA GLY A 58 -6.34 -12.48 -5.25
C GLY A 58 -4.83 -12.56 -5.42
N HIS A 59 -4.09 -11.62 -4.88
CA HIS A 59 -2.65 -11.54 -5.11
C HIS A 59 -1.86 -11.35 -3.82
N ILE A 60 -2.12 -10.33 -3.04
CA ILE A 60 -1.32 -10.06 -1.83
C ILE A 60 -1.43 -11.21 -0.84
N SER A 61 -2.65 -11.65 -0.57
CA SER A 61 -2.88 -12.73 0.40
C SER A 61 -2.29 -14.06 -0.04
N LYS A 62 -1.96 -14.20 -1.31
CA LYS A 62 -1.39 -15.44 -1.86
C LYS A 62 0.12 -15.45 -1.89
N VAL A 63 0.77 -14.35 -1.54
CA VAL A 63 2.22 -14.31 -1.48
C VAL A 63 2.70 -15.24 -0.37
N PRO A 64 3.67 -16.13 -0.66
CA PRO A 64 4.17 -17.05 0.37
C PRO A 64 4.68 -16.31 1.59
N GLY A 65 4.23 -16.74 2.76
CA GLY A 65 4.61 -16.13 4.03
C GLY A 65 3.58 -15.14 4.57
N VAL A 66 2.67 -14.66 3.75
CA VAL A 66 1.62 -13.75 4.23
C VAL A 66 0.63 -14.55 5.08
N LEU A 67 0.45 -14.08 6.32
CA LEU A 67 -0.41 -14.75 7.30
C LEU A 67 -1.77 -14.09 7.38
N ARG A 68 -1.81 -12.76 7.26
CA ARG A 68 -3.03 -11.99 7.46
C ARG A 68 -2.90 -10.63 6.81
N THR A 69 -4.02 -10.12 6.30
CA THR A 69 -4.10 -8.78 5.75
C THR A 69 -5.28 -8.04 6.35
N VAL A 70 -5.11 -6.74 6.58
CA VAL A 70 -6.18 -5.83 6.96
C VAL A 70 -6.11 -4.65 6.01
N THR A 71 -7.19 -4.38 5.30
CA THR A 71 -7.22 -3.35 4.27
C THR A 71 -8.04 -2.16 4.74
N HIS A 72 -7.46 -0.98 4.62
CA HIS A 72 -8.14 0.28 4.87
C HIS A 72 -8.26 1.05 3.56
N ILE A 73 -9.47 1.35 3.17
CA ILE A 73 -9.71 2.20 2.00
C ILE A 73 -9.57 3.65 2.44
N ALA A 74 -8.67 4.38 1.78
CA ALA A 74 -8.47 5.79 2.10
C ALA A 74 -9.55 6.63 1.46
N PHE A 75 -10.21 7.49 2.25
CA PHE A 75 -11.18 8.41 1.71
C PHE A 75 -10.53 9.67 1.15
N ARG A 76 -9.56 10.20 1.88
CA ARG A 76 -9.00 11.50 1.54
C ARG A 76 -7.59 11.61 2.07
N GLU A 77 -6.73 12.16 1.25
CA GLU A 77 -5.36 12.44 1.65
C GLU A 77 -5.26 13.89 2.15
N TYR A 78 -4.61 14.06 3.28
CA TYR A 78 -4.25 15.36 3.81
C TYR A 78 -2.74 15.43 3.91
N SER A 79 -2.13 16.45 3.33
CA SER A 79 -0.69 16.61 3.42
C SER A 79 -0.31 18.06 3.25
N GLN A 80 0.77 18.44 3.87
CA GLN A 80 1.41 19.73 3.67
C GLN A 80 1.86 19.88 2.22
N ARG A 81 2.17 18.76 1.59
CA ARG A 81 2.67 18.70 0.23
C ARG A 81 1.67 19.22 -0.79
N ASP A 82 0.37 18.98 -0.57
CA ASP A 82 -0.67 19.49 -1.47
C ASP A 82 -0.69 21.01 -1.47
N GLU A 83 -0.59 21.61 -0.29
CA GLU A 83 -0.50 23.07 -0.17
C GLU A 83 0.78 23.58 -0.81
N ASP A 84 1.90 22.93 -0.55
CA ASP A 84 3.19 23.31 -1.09
C ASP A 84 3.19 23.23 -2.60
N ASP A 85 2.62 22.17 -3.18
CA ASP A 85 2.54 22.02 -4.62
C ASP A 85 1.68 23.11 -5.25
N ALA A 86 0.52 23.37 -4.69
CA ALA A 86 -0.36 24.44 -5.16
C ALA A 86 0.33 25.81 -5.05
N PHE A 87 1.00 26.01 -3.95
CA PHE A 87 1.74 27.25 -3.70
C PHE A 87 2.89 27.41 -4.68
N SER A 88 3.62 26.35 -4.93
CA SER A 88 4.76 26.35 -5.85
C SER A 88 4.33 26.66 -7.28
N ILE A 89 3.20 26.13 -7.71
CA ILE A 89 2.66 26.44 -9.04
C ILE A 89 2.39 27.92 -9.17
N GLY A 90 1.78 28.54 -8.15
CA GLY A 90 1.52 29.96 -8.14
C GLY A 90 2.77 30.80 -8.11
N MET A 91 3.81 30.35 -7.45
CA MET A 91 5.06 31.09 -7.30
C MET A 91 6.01 30.92 -8.48
N GLN A 92 5.95 29.79 -9.14
CA GLN A 92 6.83 29.49 -10.28
C GLN A 92 6.32 30.07 -11.60
N SER A 93 5.09 30.36 -11.66
CA SER A 93 4.47 30.96 -12.86
C SER A 93 4.68 32.47 -12.98
#